data_87dd3e8bec8ce28c4a7e84e49a6f6f9f
#
_entry.id   87dd3e8bec8ce28c4a7e84e49a6f6f9f
#
_cell.length_a   1.000
_cell.length_b   1.000
_cell.length_c   1.000
_cell.angle_alpha   90.00
_cell.angle_beta   90.00
_cell.angle_gamma   90.00
#
_symmetry.space_group_name_H-M   'P 1'
#
loop_
_entity.id
_entity.type
_entity.pdbx_description
1 polymer ?
#
loop_
_entity_poly.entity_id
_entity_poly.type
_entity_poly.pdbx_seq_one_letter_code
_entity_poly.pdbx_strand_id
1 'polypeptide(L)'
;DNQRVARVFADIATLLKLKGESVFKIRAYTRAAEVFEHLPGQVALLAQNEDQLKEIPGIGDAIASKTHELVTTGKMEYFDKLRGEFAPGLLDIMTVPEVGPKTALRASEDLGVESIEDLEAAIRDGSFATLPRVGVKKAQSILNHLEARFSQADRMPIGKALPIAEQVISALYEAAPEVRRLTIAGSVRRWRDTAGDIDILGVADDPESVTAAFSALPMVVDILGQGRTKASVIVTGGAQVDLRVSDERHFGALLLYFSGSKQHGISLRARAQKIGLSLNEYGLTEKKSGELTPYDTEAAVYRALNLPYIPPELREDLGEIVAAESGKLPDLVELSQISGDLHVHSDW
;
A
#
# COMPACT_ATOMS: atom_id res chain seq x y z
N ASP A 1 16.76 -15.27 -5.41
CA ASP A 1 16.09 -14.06 -5.86
C ASP A 1 17.00 -12.87 -5.55
N ASN A 2 17.21 -12.01 -6.55
CA ASN A 2 18.12 -10.86 -6.48
C ASN A 2 17.74 -9.90 -5.33
N GLN A 3 16.46 -9.68 -5.12
CA GLN A 3 15.96 -8.77 -4.07
C GLN A 3 16.34 -9.27 -2.67
N ARG A 4 16.28 -10.59 -2.45
CA ARG A 4 16.71 -11.18 -1.18
C ARG A 4 18.21 -10.96 -0.94
N VAL A 5 19.05 -11.18 -1.96
CA VAL A 5 20.49 -10.95 -1.87
C VAL A 5 20.78 -9.47 -1.64
N ALA A 6 20.16 -8.58 -2.42
CA ALA A 6 20.30 -7.13 -2.26
C ALA A 6 19.93 -6.67 -0.85
N ARG A 7 18.81 -7.17 -0.30
CA ARG A 7 18.38 -6.85 1.08
C ARG A 7 19.41 -7.26 2.12
N VAL A 8 19.95 -8.47 2.06
CA VAL A 8 20.99 -8.93 3.00
C VAL A 8 22.21 -8.02 2.97
N PHE A 9 22.68 -7.59 1.79
CA PHE A 9 23.81 -6.67 1.68
C PHE A 9 23.47 -5.26 2.17
N ALA A 10 22.26 -4.77 1.99
CA ALA A 10 21.76 -3.49 2.54
C ALA A 10 21.70 -3.54 4.07
N ASP A 11 21.23 -4.65 4.64
CA ASP A 11 21.17 -4.87 6.09
C ASP A 11 22.59 -4.90 6.69
N ILE A 12 23.53 -5.60 6.05
CA ILE A 12 24.95 -5.58 6.44
C ILE A 12 25.51 -4.15 6.43
N ALA A 13 25.29 -3.39 5.35
CA ALA A 13 25.76 -2.01 5.26
C ALA A 13 25.20 -1.13 6.40
N THR A 14 23.94 -1.35 6.76
CA THR A 14 23.27 -0.64 7.84
C THR A 14 23.83 -1.01 9.22
N LEU A 15 24.01 -2.30 9.49
CA LEU A 15 24.60 -2.78 10.75
C LEU A 15 26.06 -2.29 10.90
N LEU A 16 26.85 -2.33 9.82
CA LEU A 16 28.21 -1.80 9.81
C LEU A 16 28.26 -0.29 10.11
N LYS A 17 27.29 0.47 9.59
CA LYS A 17 27.14 1.90 9.87
C LYS A 17 26.80 2.16 11.33
N LEU A 18 25.92 1.36 11.93
CA LEU A 18 25.60 1.45 13.36
C LEU A 18 26.81 1.07 14.23
N LYS A 19 27.58 0.08 13.83
CA LYS A 19 28.82 -0.32 14.50
C LYS A 19 29.96 0.69 14.40
N GLY A 20 29.84 1.70 13.51
CA GLY A 20 30.89 2.69 13.29
C GLY A 20 32.06 2.20 12.45
N GLU A 21 31.83 1.20 11.61
CA GLU A 21 32.85 0.64 10.70
C GLU A 21 33.31 1.65 9.63
N SER A 22 34.41 1.37 8.96
CA SER A 22 34.99 2.28 7.98
C SER A 22 34.03 2.58 6.83
N VAL A 23 34.03 3.84 6.37
CA VAL A 23 33.18 4.30 5.26
C VAL A 23 33.42 3.50 3.98
N PHE A 24 34.64 3.01 3.75
CA PHE A 24 34.98 2.20 2.59
C PHE A 24 34.25 0.84 2.64
N LYS A 25 34.24 0.20 3.81
CA LYS A 25 33.56 -1.08 4.01
C LYS A 25 32.04 -0.92 3.85
N ILE A 26 31.45 0.11 4.47
CA ILE A 26 30.02 0.42 4.33
C ILE A 26 29.64 0.61 2.86
N ARG A 27 30.42 1.44 2.12
CA ARG A 27 30.19 1.69 0.70
C ARG A 27 30.27 0.44 -0.17
N ALA A 28 31.19 -0.48 0.13
CA ALA A 28 31.30 -1.74 -0.61
C ALA A 28 30.03 -2.58 -0.51
N TYR A 29 29.45 -2.70 0.69
CA TYR A 29 28.19 -3.44 0.90
C TYR A 29 26.97 -2.69 0.35
N THR A 30 26.90 -1.35 0.48
CA THR A 30 25.85 -0.54 -0.15
C THR A 30 25.84 -0.73 -1.68
N ARG A 31 27.04 -0.63 -2.30
CA ARG A 31 27.16 -0.82 -3.75
C ARG A 31 26.79 -2.24 -4.17
N ALA A 32 27.14 -3.25 -3.39
CA ALA A 32 26.77 -4.64 -3.67
C ALA A 32 25.23 -4.80 -3.64
N ALA A 33 24.55 -4.19 -2.67
CA ALA A 33 23.09 -4.20 -2.61
C ALA A 33 22.47 -3.57 -3.87
N GLU A 34 22.92 -2.38 -4.28
CA GLU A 34 22.46 -1.68 -5.48
C GLU A 34 22.70 -2.51 -6.76
N VAL A 35 23.88 -3.13 -6.88
CA VAL A 35 24.22 -3.97 -8.03
C VAL A 35 23.29 -5.19 -8.14
N PHE A 36 23.04 -5.89 -7.02
CA PHE A 36 22.16 -7.05 -7.05
C PHE A 36 20.70 -6.69 -7.23
N GLU A 37 20.25 -5.54 -6.75
CA GLU A 37 18.89 -5.03 -6.96
C GLU A 37 18.60 -4.78 -8.45
N HIS A 38 19.57 -4.24 -9.17
CA HIS A 38 19.42 -3.86 -10.58
C HIS A 38 20.02 -4.87 -11.57
N LEU A 39 20.46 -6.05 -11.10
CA LEU A 39 21.07 -7.07 -11.94
C LEU A 39 20.08 -7.62 -12.97
N PRO A 40 20.35 -7.53 -14.29
CA PRO A 40 19.43 -7.97 -15.33
C PRO A 40 19.13 -9.47 -15.33
N GLY A 41 20.03 -10.29 -14.78
CA GLY A 41 19.91 -11.74 -14.68
C GLY A 41 19.65 -12.22 -13.26
N GLN A 42 19.32 -13.51 -13.11
CA GLN A 42 19.18 -14.11 -11.79
C GLN A 42 20.55 -14.35 -11.15
N VAL A 43 20.82 -13.72 -10.02
CA VAL A 43 22.06 -13.91 -9.24
C VAL A 43 22.28 -15.39 -8.89
N ALA A 44 21.22 -16.16 -8.72
CA ALA A 44 21.28 -17.58 -8.41
C ALA A 44 21.99 -18.43 -9.48
N LEU A 45 21.92 -18.00 -10.75
CA LEU A 45 22.60 -18.68 -11.85
C LEU A 45 24.09 -18.34 -11.85
N LEU A 46 24.44 -17.07 -11.63
CA LEU A 46 25.82 -16.59 -11.59
C LEU A 46 26.55 -17.07 -10.34
N ALA A 47 25.83 -17.20 -9.23
CA ALA A 47 26.40 -17.60 -7.95
C ALA A 47 26.79 -19.07 -7.86
N GLN A 48 26.54 -19.88 -8.88
CA GLN A 48 27.06 -21.25 -8.96
C GLN A 48 28.59 -21.26 -9.15
N ASN A 49 29.16 -20.17 -9.68
CA ASN A 49 30.59 -19.98 -9.84
C ASN A 49 31.01 -18.59 -9.34
N GLU A 50 31.85 -18.52 -8.32
CA GLU A 50 32.33 -17.26 -7.75
C GLU A 50 33.01 -16.35 -8.78
N ASP A 51 33.69 -16.93 -9.78
CA ASP A 51 34.41 -16.14 -10.78
C ASP A 51 33.44 -15.36 -11.67
N GLN A 52 32.25 -15.90 -11.97
CA GLN A 52 31.19 -15.17 -12.68
C GLN A 52 30.64 -14.01 -11.86
N LEU A 53 30.58 -14.12 -10.54
CA LEU A 53 30.17 -13.02 -9.68
C LEU A 53 31.22 -11.89 -9.66
N LYS A 54 32.51 -12.22 -9.76
CA LYS A 54 33.61 -11.23 -9.80
C LYS A 54 33.63 -10.43 -11.12
N GLU A 55 33.07 -10.97 -12.20
CA GLU A 55 32.93 -10.28 -13.47
C GLU A 55 31.89 -9.14 -13.41
N ILE A 56 31.01 -9.14 -12.39
CA ILE A 56 30.01 -8.10 -12.19
C ILE A 56 30.71 -6.81 -11.71
N PRO A 57 30.59 -5.69 -12.43
CA PRO A 57 31.24 -4.44 -12.05
C PRO A 57 30.80 -3.94 -10.67
N GLY A 58 31.74 -3.89 -9.74
CA GLY A 58 31.51 -3.46 -8.37
C GLY A 58 31.40 -4.59 -7.34
N ILE A 59 31.49 -5.83 -7.77
CA ILE A 59 31.55 -7.02 -6.92
C ILE A 59 33.02 -7.51 -6.83
N GLY A 60 33.62 -7.34 -5.67
CA GLY A 60 34.97 -7.87 -5.39
C GLY A 60 34.90 -9.25 -4.72
N ASP A 61 36.10 -9.88 -4.56
CA ASP A 61 36.25 -11.26 -4.03
C ASP A 61 35.44 -11.51 -2.75
N ALA A 62 35.53 -10.60 -1.77
CA ALA A 62 34.83 -10.75 -0.49
C ALA A 62 33.32 -10.72 -0.61
N ILE A 63 32.78 -9.99 -1.57
CA ILE A 63 31.31 -9.91 -1.85
C ILE A 63 30.89 -11.12 -2.66
N ALA A 64 31.68 -11.53 -3.67
CA ALA A 64 31.40 -12.70 -4.49
C ALA A 64 31.33 -13.97 -3.64
N SER A 65 32.33 -14.22 -2.76
CA SER A 65 32.33 -15.38 -1.86
C SER A 65 31.13 -15.42 -0.93
N LYS A 66 30.74 -14.27 -0.32
CA LYS A 66 29.56 -14.18 0.53
C LYS A 66 28.23 -14.35 -0.25
N THR A 67 28.20 -13.88 -1.48
CA THR A 67 27.03 -14.09 -2.36
C THR A 67 26.88 -15.56 -2.72
N HIS A 68 28.00 -16.23 -3.08
CA HIS A 68 28.03 -17.66 -3.34
C HIS A 68 27.53 -18.45 -2.13
N GLU A 69 28.05 -18.16 -0.93
CA GLU A 69 27.63 -18.79 0.32
C GLU A 69 26.14 -18.62 0.55
N LEU A 70 25.62 -17.36 0.47
CA LEU A 70 24.20 -17.05 0.70
C LEU A 70 23.27 -17.77 -0.29
N VAL A 71 23.66 -17.83 -1.56
CA VAL A 71 22.81 -18.42 -2.61
C VAL A 71 22.83 -19.94 -2.53
N THR A 72 23.96 -20.55 -2.26
CA THR A 72 24.12 -22.02 -2.25
C THR A 72 23.62 -22.65 -0.94
N THR A 73 23.83 -21.99 0.20
CA THR A 73 23.50 -22.55 1.52
C THR A 73 22.21 -21.93 2.12
N GLY A 74 21.75 -20.82 1.58
CA GLY A 74 20.65 -20.04 2.14
C GLY A 74 21.02 -19.21 3.36
N LYS A 75 22.27 -19.25 3.83
CA LYS A 75 22.81 -18.56 5.01
C LYS A 75 24.09 -17.81 4.63
N MET A 76 24.47 -16.85 5.47
CA MET A 76 25.74 -16.14 5.36
C MET A 76 26.32 -15.97 6.76
N GLU A 77 27.38 -16.72 7.08
CA GLU A 77 27.99 -16.71 8.41
C GLU A 77 28.39 -15.30 8.87
N TYR A 78 28.90 -14.51 7.94
CA TYR A 78 29.29 -13.15 8.23
C TYR A 78 28.08 -12.27 8.65
N PHE A 79 26.92 -12.43 8.00
CA PHE A 79 25.71 -11.71 8.33
C PHE A 79 25.13 -12.16 9.67
N ASP A 80 25.07 -13.47 9.88
CA ASP A 80 24.56 -14.06 11.12
C ASP A 80 25.39 -13.61 12.33
N LYS A 81 26.72 -13.60 12.20
CA LYS A 81 27.63 -13.10 13.23
C LYS A 81 27.45 -11.61 13.50
N LEU A 82 27.36 -10.79 12.43
CA LEU A 82 27.17 -9.34 12.56
C LEU A 82 25.79 -9.01 13.18
N ARG A 83 24.75 -9.74 12.79
CA ARG A 83 23.40 -9.59 13.34
C ARG A 83 23.36 -9.96 14.83
N GLY A 84 24.11 -10.97 15.24
CA GLY A 84 24.21 -11.38 16.65
C GLY A 84 24.89 -10.37 17.58
N GLU A 85 25.51 -9.31 17.04
CA GLU A 85 26.07 -8.20 17.83
C GLU A 85 24.99 -7.15 18.22
N PHE A 86 23.78 -7.28 17.71
CA PHE A 86 22.66 -6.36 17.94
C PHE A 86 21.43 -7.09 18.49
N ALA A 87 20.49 -6.36 18.99
CA ALA A 87 19.22 -6.92 19.44
C ALA A 87 18.50 -7.67 18.31
N PRO A 88 17.88 -8.83 18.59
CA PRO A 88 17.31 -9.71 17.57
C PRO A 88 16.36 -9.05 16.58
N GLY A 89 15.51 -8.13 17.03
CA GLY A 89 14.50 -7.45 16.23
C GLY A 89 14.92 -6.10 15.65
N LEU A 90 16.18 -5.67 15.79
CA LEU A 90 16.63 -4.34 15.38
C LEU A 90 16.33 -4.05 13.90
N LEU A 91 16.60 -5.00 13.01
CA LEU A 91 16.33 -4.84 11.58
C LEU A 91 14.84 -4.75 11.28
N ASP A 92 14.02 -5.51 12.01
CA ASP A 92 12.55 -5.50 11.84
C ASP A 92 11.96 -4.16 12.30
N ILE A 93 12.43 -3.62 13.43
CA ILE A 93 12.07 -2.30 13.95
C ILE A 93 12.40 -1.21 12.93
N MET A 94 13.54 -1.31 12.24
CA MET A 94 13.95 -0.36 11.20
C MET A 94 13.11 -0.41 9.93
N THR A 95 12.30 -1.46 9.72
CA THR A 95 11.33 -1.52 8.61
C THR A 95 10.11 -0.65 8.85
N VAL A 96 9.91 -0.17 10.10
CA VAL A 96 8.80 0.71 10.44
C VAL A 96 9.07 2.11 9.90
N PRO A 97 8.15 2.71 9.13
CA PRO A 97 8.32 4.07 8.61
C PRO A 97 8.67 5.07 9.73
N GLU A 98 9.55 6.01 9.43
CA GLU A 98 10.07 7.02 10.35
C GLU A 98 10.98 6.50 11.49
N VAL A 99 11.18 5.18 11.62
CA VAL A 99 12.14 4.59 12.55
C VAL A 99 13.46 4.36 11.81
N GLY A 100 14.35 5.35 11.87
CA GLY A 100 15.68 5.22 11.28
C GLY A 100 16.64 4.39 12.16
N PRO A 101 17.79 3.94 11.59
CA PRO A 101 18.74 3.05 12.27
C PRO A 101 19.18 3.55 13.66
N LYS A 102 19.49 4.84 13.81
CA LYS A 102 19.89 5.43 15.11
C LYS A 102 18.76 5.49 16.13
N THR A 103 17.50 5.64 15.67
CA THR A 103 16.34 5.64 16.54
C THR A 103 16.03 4.23 17.01
N ALA A 104 16.10 3.24 16.11
CA ALA A 104 15.92 1.83 16.44
C ALA A 104 16.98 1.33 17.43
N LEU A 105 18.26 1.66 17.19
CA LEU A 105 19.36 1.29 18.11
C LEU A 105 19.13 1.86 19.50
N ARG A 106 18.76 3.15 19.62
CA ARG A 106 18.48 3.77 20.92
C ARG A 106 17.24 3.18 21.59
N ALA A 107 16.18 2.89 20.84
CA ALA A 107 15.01 2.21 21.40
C ALA A 107 15.39 0.87 22.01
N SER A 108 16.29 0.14 21.34
CA SER A 108 16.80 -1.11 21.88
C SER A 108 17.70 -0.92 23.11
N GLU A 109 18.68 -0.01 23.05
CA GLU A 109 19.66 0.21 24.12
C GLU A 109 19.06 0.90 25.36
N ASP A 110 18.21 1.94 25.16
CA ASP A 110 17.71 2.78 26.24
C ASP A 110 16.39 2.27 26.83
N LEU A 111 15.57 1.55 26.03
CA LEU A 111 14.22 1.10 26.41
C LEU A 111 14.03 -0.41 26.37
N GLY A 112 15.03 -1.19 25.92
CA GLY A 112 14.94 -2.65 25.81
C GLY A 112 13.96 -3.13 24.72
N VAL A 113 13.73 -2.33 23.67
CA VAL A 113 12.85 -2.68 22.55
C VAL A 113 13.57 -3.69 21.64
N GLU A 114 13.07 -4.93 21.61
CA GLU A 114 13.64 -6.03 20.83
C GLU A 114 12.71 -6.55 19.73
N SER A 115 11.46 -6.07 19.69
CA SER A 115 10.44 -6.45 18.72
C SER A 115 9.59 -5.27 18.29
N ILE A 116 8.73 -5.48 17.27
CA ILE A 116 7.74 -4.48 16.85
C ILE A 116 6.68 -4.29 17.92
N GLU A 117 6.32 -5.35 18.63
CA GLU A 117 5.38 -5.35 19.75
C GLU A 117 5.91 -4.52 20.92
N ASP A 118 7.20 -4.64 21.25
CA ASP A 118 7.84 -3.81 22.28
C ASP A 118 7.89 -2.34 21.86
N LEU A 119 8.15 -2.07 20.57
CA LEU A 119 8.11 -0.71 20.02
C LEU A 119 6.72 -0.09 20.19
N GLU A 120 5.67 -0.84 19.87
CA GLU A 120 4.29 -0.39 20.04
C GLU A 120 3.98 -0.12 21.52
N ALA A 121 4.37 -1.01 22.43
CA ALA A 121 4.20 -0.86 23.87
C ALA A 121 4.92 0.40 24.39
N ALA A 122 6.18 0.62 23.99
CA ALA A 122 6.96 1.80 24.35
C ALA A 122 6.40 3.12 23.80
N ILE A 123 5.71 3.08 22.66
CA ILE A 123 5.00 4.26 22.12
C ILE A 123 3.74 4.52 22.93
N ARG A 124 2.96 3.49 23.27
CA ARG A 124 1.70 3.62 24.00
C ARG A 124 1.91 4.07 25.45
N ASP A 125 2.98 3.65 26.10
CA ASP A 125 3.32 4.10 27.48
C ASP A 125 4.03 5.46 27.51
N GLY A 126 4.41 5.99 26.34
CA GLY A 126 5.04 7.29 26.18
C GLY A 126 6.57 7.30 26.34
N SER A 127 7.20 6.19 26.70
CA SER A 127 8.65 6.09 26.88
C SER A 127 9.41 6.35 25.59
N PHE A 128 8.91 5.87 24.45
CA PHE A 128 9.51 6.09 23.14
C PHE A 128 9.59 7.59 22.75
N ALA A 129 8.60 8.38 23.17
CA ALA A 129 8.57 9.82 22.92
C ALA A 129 9.66 10.60 23.67
N THR A 130 10.27 10.00 24.71
CA THR A 130 11.37 10.60 25.48
C THR A 130 12.72 10.50 24.77
N LEU A 131 12.83 9.62 23.78
CA LEU A 131 14.06 9.45 23.03
C LEU A 131 14.44 10.74 22.26
N PRO A 132 15.75 11.07 22.17
CA PRO A 132 16.20 12.26 21.48
C PRO A 132 15.72 12.29 20.02
N ARG A 133 15.13 13.42 19.60
CA ARG A 133 14.60 13.68 18.26
C ARG A 133 13.36 12.85 17.87
N VAL A 134 12.68 12.22 18.82
CA VAL A 134 11.41 11.53 18.58
C VAL A 134 10.24 12.47 18.87
N GLY A 135 9.96 12.74 20.14
CA GLY A 135 8.82 13.56 20.56
C GLY A 135 7.45 12.90 20.29
N VAL A 136 6.42 13.43 20.94
CA VAL A 136 5.05 12.84 20.94
C VAL A 136 4.45 12.76 19.53
N LYS A 137 4.61 13.79 18.69
CA LYS A 137 4.03 13.79 17.32
C LYS A 137 4.59 12.70 16.45
N LYS A 138 5.91 12.49 16.51
CA LYS A 138 6.58 11.44 15.73
C LYS A 138 6.24 10.06 16.27
N ALA A 139 6.20 9.88 17.59
CA ALA A 139 5.77 8.63 18.20
C ALA A 139 4.34 8.24 17.75
N GLN A 140 3.40 9.20 17.76
CA GLN A 140 2.04 8.96 17.28
C GLN A 140 1.99 8.63 15.78
N SER A 141 2.80 9.29 14.95
CA SER A 141 2.90 8.96 13.52
C SER A 141 3.38 7.52 13.31
N ILE A 142 4.40 7.09 14.05
CA ILE A 142 4.92 5.72 14.01
C ILE A 142 3.86 4.72 14.46
N LEU A 143 3.11 5.02 15.53
CA LEU A 143 2.01 4.17 15.99
C LEU A 143 0.95 3.98 14.91
N ASN A 144 0.55 5.05 14.24
CA ASN A 144 -0.39 4.99 13.13
C ASN A 144 0.14 4.11 11.97
N HIS A 145 1.45 4.13 11.70
CA HIS A 145 2.06 3.22 10.72
C HIS A 145 2.06 1.77 11.17
N LEU A 146 2.29 1.50 12.46
CA LEU A 146 2.21 0.16 13.02
C LEU A 146 0.79 -0.39 12.94
N GLU A 147 -0.20 0.38 13.36
CA GLU A 147 -1.61 0.02 13.26
C GLU A 147 -2.04 -0.23 11.80
N ALA A 148 -1.60 0.61 10.87
CA ALA A 148 -1.80 0.40 9.43
C ALA A 148 -1.10 -0.87 8.91
N ARG A 149 0.06 -1.25 9.47
CA ARG A 149 0.79 -2.48 9.09
C ARG A 149 0.10 -3.73 9.61
N PHE A 150 -0.47 -3.70 10.81
CA PHE A 150 -1.31 -4.79 11.32
C PHE A 150 -2.55 -4.96 10.45
N SER A 151 -3.17 -3.86 9.98
CA SER A 151 -4.26 -3.92 8.99
C SER A 151 -3.82 -4.45 7.62
N GLN A 152 -2.53 -4.35 7.26
CA GLN A 152 -1.99 -4.96 6.03
C GLN A 152 -1.70 -6.46 6.19
N ALA A 153 -1.39 -6.95 7.40
CA ALA A 153 -1.23 -8.39 7.65
C ALA A 153 -2.58 -9.15 7.49
N ASP A 154 -3.70 -8.43 7.67
CA ASP A 154 -5.06 -8.96 7.52
C ASP A 154 -5.68 -8.66 6.13
N ARG A 155 -4.86 -8.32 5.11
CA ARG A 155 -5.39 -8.12 3.76
C ARG A 155 -5.98 -9.42 3.23
N MET A 156 -7.25 -9.35 2.84
CA MET A 156 -7.96 -10.50 2.32
C MET A 156 -7.77 -10.61 0.79
N PRO A 157 -7.61 -11.84 0.25
CA PRO A 157 -7.59 -12.06 -1.19
C PRO A 157 -8.87 -11.53 -1.86
N ILE A 158 -8.76 -11.02 -3.09
CA ILE A 158 -9.92 -10.49 -3.84
C ILE A 158 -11.03 -11.53 -4.00
N GLY A 159 -10.67 -12.80 -4.16
CA GLY A 159 -11.64 -13.90 -4.23
C GLY A 159 -12.50 -14.08 -2.96
N LYS A 160 -12.11 -13.47 -1.82
CA LYS A 160 -12.94 -13.37 -0.61
C LYS A 160 -13.61 -12.01 -0.49
N ALA A 161 -12.90 -10.92 -0.82
CA ALA A 161 -13.40 -9.56 -0.68
C ALA A 161 -14.58 -9.27 -1.62
N LEU A 162 -14.50 -9.69 -2.88
CA LEU A 162 -15.53 -9.43 -3.88
C LEU A 162 -16.89 -10.09 -3.53
N PRO A 163 -16.96 -11.39 -3.18
CA PRO A 163 -18.23 -11.99 -2.74
C PRO A 163 -18.84 -11.33 -1.51
N ILE A 164 -18.02 -10.88 -0.55
CA ILE A 164 -18.51 -10.13 0.63
C ILE A 164 -19.10 -8.79 0.19
N ALA A 165 -18.41 -8.05 -0.69
CA ALA A 165 -18.93 -6.79 -1.22
C ALA A 165 -20.28 -6.97 -1.93
N GLU A 166 -20.41 -7.99 -2.76
CA GLU A 166 -21.64 -8.31 -3.48
C GLU A 166 -22.78 -8.71 -2.54
N GLN A 167 -22.50 -9.51 -1.50
CA GLN A 167 -23.49 -9.88 -0.48
C GLN A 167 -23.97 -8.63 0.31
N VAL A 168 -23.06 -7.75 0.71
CA VAL A 168 -23.41 -6.50 1.40
C VAL A 168 -24.26 -5.61 0.50
N ILE A 169 -23.90 -5.45 -0.77
CA ILE A 169 -24.67 -4.65 -1.74
C ILE A 169 -26.08 -5.22 -1.90
N SER A 170 -26.21 -6.54 -2.09
CA SER A 170 -27.51 -7.20 -2.21
C SER A 170 -28.38 -6.98 -0.97
N ALA A 171 -27.83 -7.23 0.22
CA ALA A 171 -28.53 -7.05 1.48
C ALA A 171 -28.93 -5.56 1.71
N LEU A 172 -28.09 -4.62 1.29
CA LEU A 172 -28.39 -3.20 1.47
C LEU A 172 -29.47 -2.72 0.49
N TYR A 173 -29.56 -3.24 -0.74
CA TYR A 173 -30.66 -2.97 -1.65
C TYR A 173 -32.01 -3.47 -1.10
N GLU A 174 -32.00 -4.59 -0.35
CA GLU A 174 -33.19 -5.11 0.31
C GLU A 174 -33.59 -4.29 1.53
N ALA A 175 -32.60 -3.87 2.33
CA ALA A 175 -32.83 -3.12 3.58
C ALA A 175 -33.14 -1.63 3.36
N ALA A 176 -32.67 -1.04 2.26
CA ALA A 176 -32.81 0.38 1.92
C ALA A 176 -33.23 0.54 0.43
N PRO A 177 -34.50 0.28 0.09
CA PRO A 177 -34.99 0.33 -1.30
C PRO A 177 -34.89 1.72 -1.96
N GLU A 178 -34.73 2.77 -1.18
CA GLU A 178 -34.51 4.14 -1.65
C GLU A 178 -33.11 4.38 -2.25
N VAL A 179 -32.18 3.44 -2.07
CA VAL A 179 -30.86 3.52 -2.70
C VAL A 179 -30.98 3.34 -4.20
N ARG A 180 -30.55 4.35 -4.94
CA ARG A 180 -30.60 4.33 -6.41
C ARG A 180 -29.43 3.62 -7.05
N ARG A 181 -28.28 3.64 -6.41
CA ARG A 181 -27.04 3.03 -6.90
C ARG A 181 -26.15 2.62 -5.74
N LEU A 182 -25.54 1.42 -5.84
CA LEU A 182 -24.41 0.98 -5.04
C LEU A 182 -23.29 0.54 -5.97
N THR A 183 -22.07 0.90 -5.64
CA THR A 183 -20.90 0.59 -6.47
C THR A 183 -19.71 0.28 -5.57
N ILE A 184 -19.01 -0.81 -5.85
CA ILE A 184 -17.74 -1.13 -5.22
C ILE A 184 -16.71 -0.07 -5.63
N ALA A 185 -15.87 0.33 -4.69
CA ALA A 185 -14.76 1.26 -4.90
C ALA A 185 -13.44 0.65 -4.37
N GLY A 186 -12.44 1.47 -4.11
CA GLY A 186 -11.19 1.07 -3.49
C GLY A 186 -10.39 0.04 -4.29
N SER A 187 -9.63 -0.75 -3.56
CA SER A 187 -8.73 -1.76 -4.13
C SER A 187 -9.49 -2.90 -4.82
N VAL A 188 -10.69 -3.24 -4.34
CA VAL A 188 -11.53 -4.28 -4.95
C VAL A 188 -11.96 -3.87 -6.36
N ARG A 189 -12.40 -2.62 -6.55
CA ARG A 189 -12.77 -2.10 -7.87
C ARG A 189 -11.61 -2.07 -8.85
N ARG A 190 -10.39 -1.84 -8.36
CA ARG A 190 -9.17 -1.85 -9.17
C ARG A 190 -8.61 -3.24 -9.43
N TRP A 191 -9.31 -4.30 -9.03
CA TRP A 191 -8.90 -5.69 -9.19
C TRP A 191 -7.52 -5.98 -8.59
N ARG A 192 -7.22 -5.40 -7.41
CA ARG A 192 -5.99 -5.74 -6.69
C ARG A 192 -6.10 -7.14 -6.11
N ASP A 193 -4.99 -7.88 -6.12
CA ASP A 193 -4.92 -9.26 -5.59
C ASP A 193 -5.45 -9.38 -4.16
N THR A 194 -5.29 -8.30 -3.38
CA THR A 194 -5.75 -8.24 -2.00
C THR A 194 -6.41 -6.89 -1.67
N ALA A 195 -7.38 -6.90 -0.76
CA ALA A 195 -8.02 -5.72 -0.17
C ALA A 195 -7.79 -5.68 1.34
N GLY A 196 -7.56 -4.48 1.91
CA GLY A 196 -7.51 -4.26 3.36
C GLY A 196 -8.91 -4.04 3.95
N ASP A 197 -9.71 -3.32 3.20
CA ASP A 197 -11.09 -2.97 3.47
C ASP A 197 -11.91 -3.08 2.18
N ILE A 198 -13.22 -3.00 2.31
CA ILE A 198 -14.17 -3.01 1.20
C ILE A 198 -14.88 -1.67 1.16
N ASP A 199 -14.58 -0.84 0.17
CA ASP A 199 -15.25 0.44 -0.03
C ASP A 199 -16.51 0.24 -0.90
N ILE A 200 -17.67 0.74 -0.42
CA ILE A 200 -18.93 0.79 -1.15
C ILE A 200 -19.42 2.25 -1.19
N LEU A 201 -19.81 2.70 -2.36
CA LEU A 201 -20.38 4.04 -2.56
C LEU A 201 -21.83 3.91 -2.97
N GLY A 202 -22.68 4.74 -2.36
CA GLY A 202 -24.11 4.76 -2.61
C GLY A 202 -24.62 6.13 -3.08
N VAL A 203 -25.77 6.11 -3.78
CA VAL A 203 -26.56 7.30 -4.12
C VAL A 203 -27.94 7.18 -3.52
N ALA A 204 -28.30 8.17 -2.69
CA ALA A 204 -29.65 8.29 -2.11
C ALA A 204 -29.98 9.74 -1.77
N ASP A 205 -31.27 10.05 -1.69
CA ASP A 205 -31.72 11.38 -1.27
C ASP A 205 -31.68 11.54 0.25
N ASP A 206 -31.84 10.45 1.01
CA ASP A 206 -31.62 10.39 2.46
C ASP A 206 -30.44 9.48 2.81
N PRO A 207 -29.22 10.02 2.85
CA PRO A 207 -28.04 9.24 3.21
C PRO A 207 -28.06 8.65 4.61
N GLU A 208 -28.74 9.30 5.56
CA GLU A 208 -28.77 8.88 6.97
C GLU A 208 -29.58 7.60 7.14
N SER A 209 -30.73 7.47 6.47
CA SER A 209 -31.51 6.24 6.41
C SER A 209 -30.68 5.08 5.89
N VAL A 210 -29.91 5.29 4.82
CA VAL A 210 -29.08 4.26 4.21
C VAL A 210 -27.92 3.83 5.11
N THR A 211 -27.24 4.77 5.77
CA THR A 211 -26.15 4.42 6.71
C THR A 211 -26.68 3.70 7.94
N ALA A 212 -27.90 4.03 8.41
CA ALA A 212 -28.58 3.33 9.50
C ALA A 212 -28.94 1.89 9.08
N ALA A 213 -29.56 1.71 7.90
CA ALA A 213 -29.89 0.40 7.36
C ALA A 213 -28.65 -0.47 7.17
N PHE A 214 -27.55 0.11 6.64
CA PHE A 214 -26.27 -0.59 6.49
C PHE A 214 -25.70 -1.10 7.81
N SER A 215 -25.69 -0.26 8.86
CA SER A 215 -25.20 -0.64 10.18
C SER A 215 -26.09 -1.67 10.89
N ALA A 216 -27.33 -1.82 10.43
CA ALA A 216 -28.29 -2.79 10.97
C ALA A 216 -28.37 -4.09 10.18
N LEU A 217 -27.54 -4.28 9.13
CA LEU A 217 -27.53 -5.51 8.33
C LEU A 217 -27.23 -6.73 9.23
N PRO A 218 -27.89 -7.90 9.01
CA PRO A 218 -27.69 -9.08 9.84
C PRO A 218 -26.26 -9.60 9.91
N MET A 219 -25.46 -9.31 8.89
CA MET A 219 -24.05 -9.71 8.80
C MET A 219 -23.10 -8.79 9.55
N VAL A 220 -23.55 -7.64 10.05
CA VAL A 220 -22.72 -6.71 10.83
C VAL A 220 -22.53 -7.25 12.24
N VAL A 221 -21.27 -7.39 12.64
CA VAL A 221 -20.89 -7.88 13.98
C VAL A 221 -20.35 -6.77 14.88
N ASP A 222 -19.84 -5.68 14.27
CA ASP A 222 -19.36 -4.51 15.01
C ASP A 222 -19.51 -3.24 14.16
N ILE A 223 -19.73 -2.09 14.82
CA ILE A 223 -19.86 -0.78 14.19
C ILE A 223 -18.66 0.08 14.61
N LEU A 224 -17.72 0.28 13.70
CA LEU A 224 -16.53 1.10 13.95
C LEU A 224 -16.85 2.60 13.97
N GLY A 225 -17.87 2.99 13.21
CA GLY A 225 -18.34 4.36 13.16
C GLY A 225 -19.55 4.52 12.27
N GLN A 226 -20.47 5.42 12.66
CA GLN A 226 -21.65 5.76 11.91
C GLN A 226 -21.89 7.26 11.96
N GLY A 227 -22.11 7.85 10.79
CA GLY A 227 -22.47 9.24 10.61
C GLY A 227 -23.50 9.37 9.50
N ARG A 228 -23.92 10.60 9.24
CA ARG A 228 -25.00 10.88 8.30
C ARG A 228 -24.76 10.38 6.87
N THR A 229 -23.53 10.47 6.38
CA THR A 229 -23.17 10.12 4.97
C THR A 229 -22.14 9.01 4.87
N LYS A 230 -21.71 8.46 6.00
CA LYS A 230 -20.69 7.38 6.05
C LYS A 230 -20.96 6.46 7.23
N ALA A 231 -20.66 5.19 7.03
CA ALA A 231 -20.59 4.21 8.11
C ALA A 231 -19.47 3.20 7.81
N SER A 232 -18.84 2.71 8.87
CA SER A 232 -17.78 1.69 8.83
C SER A 232 -18.16 0.58 9.78
N VAL A 233 -18.18 -0.64 9.30
CA VAL A 233 -18.60 -1.83 10.07
C VAL A 233 -17.62 -2.97 9.88
N ILE A 234 -17.63 -3.92 10.83
CA ILE A 234 -17.05 -5.26 10.65
C ILE A 234 -18.21 -6.22 10.36
N VAL A 235 -18.08 -6.99 9.30
CA VAL A 235 -19.04 -8.03 8.96
C VAL A 235 -18.56 -9.41 9.39
N THR A 236 -19.45 -10.40 9.39
CA THR A 236 -19.13 -11.81 9.67
C THR A 236 -17.95 -12.25 8.79
N GLY A 237 -16.94 -12.88 9.42
CA GLY A 237 -15.67 -13.22 8.76
C GLY A 237 -14.57 -12.17 8.94
N GLY A 238 -14.84 -11.08 9.69
CA GLY A 238 -13.84 -10.11 10.12
C GLY A 238 -13.49 -9.01 9.10
N ALA A 239 -14.18 -8.95 7.96
CA ALA A 239 -13.93 -7.95 6.96
C ALA A 239 -14.48 -6.58 7.37
N GLN A 240 -13.67 -5.53 7.23
CA GLN A 240 -14.14 -4.16 7.34
C GLN A 240 -14.83 -3.74 6.03
N VAL A 241 -16.00 -3.14 6.15
CA VAL A 241 -16.75 -2.57 5.03
C VAL A 241 -17.09 -1.12 5.34
N ASP A 242 -16.74 -0.24 4.43
CA ASP A 242 -16.94 1.19 4.51
C ASP A 242 -18.00 1.61 3.48
N LEU A 243 -19.09 2.21 3.96
CA LEU A 243 -20.12 2.79 3.12
C LEU A 243 -20.03 4.31 3.13
N ARG A 244 -20.11 4.91 1.95
CA ARG A 244 -20.32 6.35 1.79
C ARG A 244 -21.50 6.61 0.86
N VAL A 245 -22.36 7.54 1.24
CA VAL A 245 -23.56 7.88 0.48
C VAL A 245 -23.51 9.36 0.07
N SER A 246 -23.82 9.62 -1.19
CA SER A 246 -23.80 10.95 -1.79
C SER A 246 -25.06 11.18 -2.62
N ASP A 247 -25.26 12.40 -3.09
CA ASP A 247 -26.20 12.68 -4.16
C ASP A 247 -25.62 12.32 -5.54
N GLU A 248 -26.48 12.19 -6.55
CA GLU A 248 -26.11 11.80 -7.91
C GLU A 248 -25.08 12.75 -8.54
N ARG A 249 -25.20 14.06 -8.28
CA ARG A 249 -24.36 15.07 -8.95
C ARG A 249 -22.89 14.99 -8.56
N HIS A 250 -22.58 14.55 -7.34
CA HIS A 250 -21.21 14.43 -6.83
C HIS A 250 -20.63 13.03 -6.99
N PHE A 251 -21.47 12.06 -7.42
CA PHE A 251 -21.11 10.65 -7.40
C PHE A 251 -19.86 10.31 -8.24
N GLY A 252 -19.69 10.93 -9.39
CA GLY A 252 -18.53 10.68 -10.25
C GLY A 252 -17.20 11.12 -9.63
N ALA A 253 -17.20 12.29 -8.99
CA ALA A 253 -16.02 12.78 -8.28
C ALA A 253 -15.72 11.92 -7.04
N LEU A 254 -16.76 11.55 -6.29
CA LEU A 254 -16.66 10.64 -5.15
C LEU A 254 -16.10 9.28 -5.56
N LEU A 255 -16.64 8.68 -6.63
CA LEU A 255 -16.22 7.38 -7.12
C LEU A 255 -14.75 7.42 -7.59
N LEU A 256 -14.33 8.47 -8.28
CA LEU A 256 -12.94 8.66 -8.66
C LEU A 256 -12.03 8.75 -7.43
N TYR A 257 -12.43 9.54 -6.43
CA TYR A 257 -11.64 9.77 -5.22
C TYR A 257 -11.45 8.47 -4.42
N PHE A 258 -12.54 7.72 -4.18
CA PHE A 258 -12.51 6.49 -3.38
C PHE A 258 -12.08 5.24 -4.16
N SER A 259 -12.15 5.24 -5.48
CA SER A 259 -11.52 4.17 -6.26
C SER A 259 -9.99 4.20 -6.14
N GLY A 260 -9.37 5.37 -6.03
CA GLY A 260 -7.92 5.51 -5.91
C GLY A 260 -7.20 5.13 -7.24
N SER A 261 -5.93 4.69 -7.22
CA SER A 261 -5.14 4.51 -5.98
C SER A 261 -4.79 5.87 -5.32
N LYS A 262 -4.22 5.82 -4.12
CA LYS A 262 -3.74 7.04 -3.44
C LYS A 262 -2.76 7.82 -4.33
N GLN A 263 -1.83 7.12 -4.98
CA GLN A 263 -0.82 7.74 -5.84
C GLN A 263 -1.44 8.30 -7.13
N HIS A 264 -2.33 7.54 -7.78
CA HIS A 264 -3.09 8.04 -8.91
C HIS A 264 -3.87 9.32 -8.57
N GLY A 265 -4.53 9.35 -7.42
CA GLY A 265 -5.24 10.53 -6.92
C GLY A 265 -4.31 11.72 -6.64
N ILE A 266 -3.07 11.49 -6.17
CA ILE A 266 -2.06 12.55 -5.99
C ILE A 266 -1.68 13.13 -7.36
N SER A 267 -1.40 12.28 -8.35
CA SER A 267 -1.01 12.69 -9.70
C SER A 267 -2.14 13.44 -10.42
N LEU A 268 -3.41 13.01 -10.27
CA LEU A 268 -4.58 13.74 -10.80
C LEU A 268 -4.76 15.10 -10.12
N ARG A 269 -4.59 15.20 -8.81
CA ARG A 269 -4.66 16.49 -8.08
C ARG A 269 -3.54 17.43 -8.53
N ALA A 270 -2.32 16.93 -8.71
CA ALA A 270 -1.22 17.72 -9.22
C ALA A 270 -1.51 18.26 -10.63
N ARG A 271 -2.14 17.45 -11.48
CA ARG A 271 -2.61 17.88 -12.81
C ARG A 271 -3.68 18.97 -12.72
N ALA A 272 -4.71 18.76 -11.92
CA ALA A 272 -5.76 19.75 -11.70
C ALA A 272 -5.17 21.10 -11.27
N GLN A 273 -4.18 21.07 -10.37
CA GLN A 273 -3.49 22.27 -9.90
C GLN A 273 -2.76 23.03 -11.02
N LYS A 274 -2.14 22.33 -11.97
CA LYS A 274 -1.45 22.94 -13.12
C LYS A 274 -2.39 23.75 -14.03
N ILE A 275 -3.66 23.35 -14.09
CA ILE A 275 -4.70 24.04 -14.89
C ILE A 275 -5.59 24.96 -14.05
N GLY A 276 -5.18 25.28 -12.82
CA GLY A 276 -5.89 26.23 -11.95
C GLY A 276 -7.09 25.66 -11.19
N LEU A 277 -7.24 24.33 -11.16
CA LEU A 277 -8.32 23.61 -10.47
C LEU A 277 -7.82 22.93 -9.20
N SER A 278 -8.74 22.55 -8.32
CA SER A 278 -8.54 21.70 -7.15
C SER A 278 -9.52 20.54 -7.19
N LEU A 279 -9.04 19.31 -7.17
CA LEU A 279 -9.84 18.08 -7.19
C LEU A 279 -10.01 17.51 -5.79
N ASN A 280 -11.25 17.21 -5.41
CA ASN A 280 -11.61 16.48 -4.20
C ASN A 280 -12.83 15.56 -4.46
N GLU A 281 -13.36 14.93 -3.42
CA GLU A 281 -14.52 14.03 -3.49
C GLU A 281 -15.83 14.69 -3.92
N TYR A 282 -15.91 16.02 -3.88
CA TYR A 282 -17.10 16.78 -4.28
C TYR A 282 -17.05 17.25 -5.73
N GLY A 283 -15.89 17.30 -6.34
CA GLY A 283 -15.72 17.77 -7.73
C GLY A 283 -14.42 18.55 -7.96
N LEU A 284 -14.48 19.44 -8.95
CA LEU A 284 -13.42 20.37 -9.29
C LEU A 284 -13.77 21.78 -8.84
N THR A 285 -12.91 22.39 -8.05
CA THR A 285 -13.05 23.78 -7.61
C THR A 285 -12.09 24.66 -8.40
N GLU A 286 -12.58 25.71 -9.02
CA GLU A 286 -11.74 26.72 -9.65
C GLU A 286 -11.03 27.55 -8.58
N LYS A 287 -9.70 27.62 -8.62
CA LYS A 287 -8.90 28.30 -7.59
C LYS A 287 -9.12 29.82 -7.53
N LYS A 288 -9.51 30.46 -8.64
CA LYS A 288 -9.71 31.91 -8.70
C LYS A 288 -11.06 32.34 -8.16
N SER A 289 -12.12 31.65 -8.57
CA SER A 289 -13.50 32.00 -8.19
C SER A 289 -13.95 31.28 -6.90
N GLY A 290 -13.34 30.15 -6.56
CA GLY A 290 -13.81 29.24 -5.50
C GLY A 290 -15.05 28.45 -5.92
N GLU A 291 -15.47 28.52 -7.18
CA GLU A 291 -16.66 27.81 -7.68
C GLU A 291 -16.40 26.31 -7.78
N LEU A 292 -17.28 25.52 -7.15
CA LEU A 292 -17.26 24.06 -7.20
C LEU A 292 -18.16 23.57 -8.34
N THR A 293 -17.60 22.79 -9.25
CA THR A 293 -18.32 22.05 -10.28
C THR A 293 -18.42 20.59 -9.87
N PRO A 294 -19.60 20.05 -9.57
CA PRO A 294 -19.80 18.63 -9.31
C PRO A 294 -19.84 17.83 -10.61
N TYR A 295 -19.59 16.52 -10.52
CA TYR A 295 -19.61 15.60 -11.66
C TYR A 295 -20.30 14.29 -11.27
N ASP A 296 -21.24 13.86 -12.08
CA ASP A 296 -22.02 12.63 -11.92
C ASP A 296 -21.29 11.37 -12.39
N THR A 297 -20.27 11.53 -13.23
CA THR A 297 -19.46 10.44 -13.77
C THR A 297 -17.96 10.73 -13.69
N GLU A 298 -17.16 9.68 -13.47
CA GLU A 298 -15.69 9.79 -13.51
C GLU A 298 -15.19 10.28 -14.88
N ALA A 299 -15.83 9.82 -15.97
CA ALA A 299 -15.45 10.22 -17.32
C ALA A 299 -15.59 11.74 -17.52
N ALA A 300 -16.58 12.36 -16.88
CA ALA A 300 -16.75 13.83 -16.91
C ALA A 300 -15.61 14.53 -16.14
N VAL A 301 -15.18 13.99 -14.99
CA VAL A 301 -14.02 14.53 -14.26
C VAL A 301 -12.74 14.42 -15.09
N TYR A 302 -12.47 13.25 -15.68
CA TYR A 302 -11.28 13.08 -16.55
C TYR A 302 -11.31 14.05 -17.74
N ARG A 303 -12.45 14.21 -18.38
CA ARG A 303 -12.62 15.15 -19.49
C ARG A 303 -12.33 16.60 -19.08
N ALA A 304 -12.79 17.00 -17.90
CA ALA A 304 -12.51 18.33 -17.35
C ALA A 304 -11.01 18.53 -17.02
N LEU A 305 -10.29 17.45 -16.79
CA LEU A 305 -8.83 17.45 -16.64
C LEU A 305 -8.08 17.29 -17.96
N ASN A 306 -8.75 17.34 -19.11
CA ASN A 306 -8.20 17.10 -20.46
C ASN A 306 -7.54 15.71 -20.58
N LEU A 307 -8.20 14.69 -20.06
CA LEU A 307 -7.80 13.29 -20.14
C LEU A 307 -8.94 12.42 -20.67
N PRO A 308 -8.66 11.35 -21.42
CA PRO A 308 -9.62 10.28 -21.62
C PRO A 308 -9.87 9.55 -20.28
N TYR A 309 -10.97 8.82 -20.19
CA TYR A 309 -11.25 7.97 -19.05
C TYR A 309 -10.16 6.92 -18.88
N ILE A 310 -9.66 6.78 -17.66
CA ILE A 310 -8.69 5.74 -17.30
C ILE A 310 -9.44 4.65 -16.52
N PRO A 311 -9.47 3.40 -16.98
CA PRO A 311 -10.08 2.29 -16.28
C PRO A 311 -9.48 2.12 -14.86
N PRO A 312 -10.30 1.71 -13.86
CA PRO A 312 -9.83 1.56 -12.48
C PRO A 312 -8.62 0.63 -12.36
N GLU A 313 -8.58 -0.44 -13.14
CA GLU A 313 -7.51 -1.46 -13.16
C GLU A 313 -6.13 -0.87 -13.47
N LEU A 314 -6.09 0.24 -14.19
CA LEU A 314 -4.83 0.91 -14.57
C LEU A 314 -4.39 2.00 -13.58
N ARG A 315 -5.17 2.35 -12.56
CA ARG A 315 -4.95 3.51 -11.69
C ARG A 315 -3.96 3.23 -10.55
N GLU A 316 -2.74 2.81 -10.86
CA GLU A 316 -1.71 2.49 -9.87
C GLU A 316 -0.48 3.43 -9.92
N ASP A 317 -0.56 4.54 -10.67
CA ASP A 317 0.53 5.51 -10.89
C ASP A 317 1.78 4.87 -11.54
N LEU A 318 1.55 3.96 -12.49
CA LEU A 318 2.58 3.28 -13.27
C LEU A 318 2.80 3.93 -14.65
N GLY A 319 2.34 5.18 -14.82
CA GLY A 319 2.46 5.95 -16.05
C GLY A 319 1.18 6.05 -16.87
N GLU A 320 0.05 5.56 -16.35
CA GLU A 320 -1.25 5.56 -17.04
C GLU A 320 -1.75 6.97 -17.39
N ILE A 321 -1.43 7.99 -16.58
CA ILE A 321 -1.82 9.39 -16.89
C ILE A 321 -1.07 9.89 -18.12
N VAL A 322 0.23 9.60 -18.24
CA VAL A 322 1.05 9.97 -19.41
C VAL A 322 0.61 9.18 -20.64
N ALA A 323 0.28 7.90 -20.45
CA ALA A 323 -0.25 7.06 -21.52
C ALA A 323 -1.60 7.60 -22.02
N ALA A 324 -2.47 8.02 -21.11
CA ALA A 324 -3.76 8.65 -21.43
C ALA A 324 -3.58 9.95 -22.23
N GLU A 325 -2.68 10.84 -21.82
CA GLU A 325 -2.34 12.07 -22.54
C GLU A 325 -1.89 11.83 -23.99
N SER A 326 -1.15 10.76 -24.20
CA SER A 326 -0.58 10.41 -25.50
C SER A 326 -1.47 9.47 -26.33
N GLY A 327 -2.66 9.11 -25.85
CA GLY A 327 -3.57 8.17 -26.52
C GLY A 327 -3.02 6.75 -26.58
N LYS A 328 -2.20 6.34 -25.61
CA LYS A 328 -1.52 5.03 -25.54
C LYS A 328 -1.98 4.17 -24.36
N LEU A 329 -3.18 4.42 -23.83
CA LEU A 329 -3.76 3.48 -22.87
C LEU A 329 -3.90 2.10 -23.53
N PRO A 330 -3.58 1.02 -22.80
CA PRO A 330 -3.84 -0.32 -23.30
C PRO A 330 -5.34 -0.55 -23.45
N ASP A 331 -5.72 -1.32 -24.44
CA ASP A 331 -7.07 -1.87 -24.58
C ASP A 331 -7.19 -3.08 -23.66
N LEU A 332 -8.04 -2.97 -22.63
CA LEU A 332 -8.19 -4.03 -21.64
C LEU A 332 -9.10 -5.12 -22.19
N VAL A 333 -8.74 -6.37 -21.89
CA VAL A 333 -9.57 -7.53 -22.22
C VAL A 333 -10.84 -7.50 -21.37
N GLU A 334 -12.00 -7.58 -22.01
CA GLU A 334 -13.30 -7.67 -21.37
C GLU A 334 -13.79 -9.14 -21.30
N LEU A 335 -14.58 -9.45 -20.28
CA LEU A 335 -15.13 -10.80 -20.09
C LEU A 335 -15.89 -11.30 -21.34
N SER A 336 -16.57 -10.41 -22.03
CA SER A 336 -17.31 -10.70 -23.29
C SER A 336 -16.42 -11.15 -24.44
N GLN A 337 -15.12 -10.84 -24.39
CA GLN A 337 -14.11 -11.21 -25.40
C GLN A 337 -13.51 -12.59 -25.14
N ILE A 338 -13.72 -13.15 -23.93
CA ILE A 338 -13.24 -14.50 -23.59
C ILE A 338 -14.22 -15.52 -24.14
N SER A 339 -13.78 -16.25 -25.16
CA SER A 339 -14.61 -17.22 -25.87
C SER A 339 -14.44 -18.68 -25.42
N GLY A 340 -13.53 -18.95 -24.51
CA GLY A 340 -13.34 -20.31 -23.99
C GLY A 340 -12.23 -20.41 -22.94
N ASP A 341 -12.34 -21.46 -22.15
CA ASP A 341 -11.37 -21.91 -21.17
C ASP A 341 -10.93 -23.32 -21.59
N LEU A 342 -9.67 -23.48 -21.95
CA LEU A 342 -9.22 -24.69 -22.63
C LEU A 342 -8.59 -25.74 -21.72
N HIS A 343 -8.12 -25.39 -20.58
CA HIS A 343 -7.59 -26.32 -19.58
C HIS A 343 -7.10 -25.55 -18.35
N VAL A 344 -7.88 -25.55 -17.27
CA VAL A 344 -7.47 -24.93 -16.02
C VAL A 344 -7.26 -25.97 -14.96
N HIS A 345 -6.11 -25.91 -14.29
CA HIS A 345 -5.86 -26.58 -13.03
C HIS A 345 -5.78 -25.51 -11.94
N SER A 346 -6.49 -25.73 -10.83
CA SER A 346 -6.31 -24.95 -9.61
C SER A 346 -6.03 -25.89 -8.47
N ASP A 347 -5.18 -25.50 -7.57
CA ASP A 347 -4.79 -26.20 -6.35
C ASP A 347 -5.44 -25.58 -5.09
N TRP A 348 -6.66 -25.05 -5.29
CA TRP A 348 -7.46 -24.43 -4.21
C TRP A 348 -7.98 -25.47 -3.22
#